data_fe8c976459839e1f5b3160e7708d0f48
#
_entry.id   fe8c976459839e1f5b3160e7708d0f48
#
_cell.length_a   1.000
_cell.length_b   1.000
_cell.length_c   1.000
_cell.angle_alpha   90.00
_cell.angle_beta   90.00
_cell.angle_gamma   90.00
#
_symmetry.space_group_name_H-M   'P 1'
#
loop_
_entity.id
_entity.type
_entity.pdbx_description
1 polymer ?
#
loop_
_entity_poly.entity_id
_entity_poly.type
_entity_poly.pdbx_seq_one_letter_code
_entity_poly.pdbx_strand_id
1 'polypeptide(L)'
;MHFTRTKVVLALAAAGSLAAIAGVAPAIATPSQPNKVYTAHLDPLNAGINGLTASGTATIAVTGNQVDVSIHVAGVNPGTLHPQHIHAGPMCATQDDDANQDGFLDVIEGLPDYGPILISLDDTFADPTDASLGFPIADSDATYSYDATGAKSHFQAELNTALKLGTRHVVIHGVDPATDLPDSVQSLPGLPAWATLPVACGELVQTR
;
A
#
# COMPACT_ATOMS: atom_id res chain seq x y z
N MET A 1 24.04 -77.51 68.51
CA MET A 1 23.02 -77.51 67.39
C MET A 1 22.52 -76.08 67.17
N HIS A 2 22.95 -75.48 66.13
CA HIS A 2 22.58 -74.08 65.77
C HIS A 2 21.73 -74.09 64.51
N PHE A 3 20.47 -73.71 64.68
CA PHE A 3 19.56 -73.53 63.52
C PHE A 3 19.64 -72.16 63.00
N THR A 4 20.14 -72.00 61.79
CA THR A 4 20.21 -70.75 61.08
C THR A 4 18.87 -70.49 60.32
N ARG A 5 18.15 -69.43 60.71
CA ARG A 5 16.91 -69.00 59.95
C ARG A 5 17.25 -68.15 58.80
N THR A 6 16.99 -68.60 57.59
CA THR A 6 17.07 -67.86 56.36
C THR A 6 15.85 -66.95 56.23
N LYS A 7 16.08 -65.64 56.11
CA LYS A 7 15.04 -64.62 55.83
C LYS A 7 14.93 -64.45 54.30
N VAL A 8 13.77 -64.79 53.75
CA VAL A 8 13.38 -64.51 52.39
C VAL A 8 12.88 -63.05 52.35
N VAL A 9 13.54 -62.21 51.54
CA VAL A 9 13.11 -60.83 51.28
C VAL A 9 12.36 -60.84 49.94
N LEU A 10 11.06 -60.59 50.02
CA LEU A 10 10.20 -60.41 48.82
C LEU A 10 10.40 -58.98 48.29
N ALA A 11 10.98 -58.82 47.13
CA ALA A 11 11.05 -57.51 46.47
C ALA A 11 9.77 -57.29 45.62
N LEU A 12 8.98 -56.31 46.01
CA LEU A 12 7.86 -55.82 45.20
C LEU A 12 8.43 -54.88 44.11
N ALA A 13 8.32 -55.30 42.86
CA ALA A 13 8.58 -54.41 41.71
C ALA A 13 7.32 -53.59 41.41
N ALA A 14 7.38 -52.28 41.71
CA ALA A 14 6.35 -51.32 41.30
C ALA A 14 6.58 -50.93 39.85
N ALA A 15 5.71 -51.41 38.94
CA ALA A 15 5.68 -50.96 37.56
C ALA A 15 5.01 -49.57 37.48
N GLY A 16 5.82 -48.52 37.41
CA GLY A 16 5.36 -47.14 37.16
C GLY A 16 5.04 -46.97 35.68
N SER A 17 3.75 -46.82 35.35
CA SER A 17 3.31 -46.43 33.99
C SER A 17 3.59 -44.94 33.78
N LEU A 18 4.59 -44.60 32.97
CA LEU A 18 4.77 -43.24 32.46
C LEU A 18 3.68 -43.00 31.40
N ALA A 19 2.66 -42.19 31.73
CA ALA A 19 1.75 -41.63 30.77
C ALA A 19 2.49 -40.52 30.00
N ALA A 20 2.86 -40.78 28.73
CA ALA A 20 3.40 -39.74 27.83
C ALA A 20 2.25 -38.78 27.50
N ILE A 21 2.31 -37.57 28.06
CA ILE A 21 1.45 -36.47 27.65
C ILE A 21 2.00 -36.00 26.30
N ALA A 22 1.37 -36.42 25.19
CA ALA A 22 1.62 -35.88 23.87
C ALA A 22 1.15 -34.42 23.88
N GLY A 23 2.07 -33.47 24.08
CA GLY A 23 1.80 -32.06 23.93
C GLY A 23 1.44 -31.78 22.47
N VAL A 24 0.20 -31.41 22.24
CA VAL A 24 -0.24 -30.87 20.95
C VAL A 24 0.41 -29.48 20.80
N ALA A 25 1.50 -29.40 20.03
CA ALA A 25 2.08 -28.10 19.66
C ALA A 25 1.02 -27.31 18.85
N PRO A 26 0.80 -26.02 19.16
CA PRO A 26 -0.09 -25.22 18.34
C PRO A 26 0.45 -25.20 16.91
N ALA A 27 -0.40 -25.57 15.95
CA ALA A 27 -0.09 -25.44 14.55
C ALA A 27 0.08 -23.94 14.25
N ILE A 28 1.29 -23.51 13.93
CA ILE A 28 1.55 -22.16 13.41
C ILE A 28 0.91 -22.15 12.03
N ALA A 29 -0.21 -21.43 11.88
CA ALA A 29 -0.82 -21.22 10.58
C ALA A 29 0.19 -20.51 9.69
N THR A 30 0.60 -21.13 8.60
CA THR A 30 1.38 -20.46 7.56
C THR A 30 0.52 -19.36 6.95
N PRO A 31 1.02 -18.11 6.81
CA PRO A 31 0.29 -17.06 6.14
C PRO A 31 -0.15 -17.52 4.75
N SER A 32 -1.40 -17.29 4.40
CA SER A 32 -1.89 -17.63 3.06
C SER A 32 -1.18 -16.75 2.04
N GLN A 33 -0.64 -17.37 0.99
CA GLN A 33 0.02 -16.63 -0.09
C GLN A 33 -1.02 -15.83 -0.87
N PRO A 34 -0.70 -14.61 -1.34
CA PRO A 34 -1.58 -13.81 -2.17
C PRO A 34 -2.01 -14.57 -3.43
N ASN A 35 -3.29 -14.46 -3.79
CA ASN A 35 -3.83 -15.03 -5.02
C ASN A 35 -3.36 -14.24 -6.26
N LYS A 36 -3.25 -12.91 -6.10
CA LYS A 36 -2.77 -11.98 -7.12
C LYS A 36 -1.88 -10.93 -6.48
N VAL A 37 -0.83 -10.55 -7.18
CA VAL A 37 0.04 -9.43 -6.82
C VAL A 37 0.18 -8.52 -8.03
N TYR A 38 0.01 -7.24 -7.81
CA TYR A 38 0.23 -6.18 -8.79
C TYR A 38 1.32 -5.27 -8.28
N THR A 39 2.20 -4.84 -9.17
CA THR A 39 3.27 -3.89 -8.86
C THR A 39 3.24 -2.73 -9.84
N ALA A 40 3.57 -1.55 -9.36
CA ALA A 40 3.83 -0.38 -10.20
C ALA A 40 5.22 0.17 -9.86
N HIS A 41 5.97 0.56 -10.88
CA HIS A 41 7.08 1.48 -10.74
C HIS A 41 6.52 2.88 -10.91
N LEU A 42 6.78 3.77 -9.96
CA LEU A 42 6.30 5.15 -9.99
C LEU A 42 7.37 6.01 -10.66
N ASP A 43 7.10 6.38 -11.89
CA ASP A 43 7.96 7.27 -12.66
C ASP A 43 7.63 8.74 -12.36
N PRO A 44 8.64 9.64 -12.39
CA PRO A 44 8.44 11.04 -12.04
C PRO A 44 7.55 11.77 -13.03
N LEU A 45 6.68 12.62 -12.48
CA LEU A 45 6.01 13.71 -13.19
C LEU A 45 6.48 15.03 -12.59
N ASN A 46 6.49 16.10 -13.39
CA ASN A 46 6.92 17.42 -12.92
C ASN A 46 8.30 17.40 -12.23
N ALA A 47 9.25 16.64 -12.80
CA ALA A 47 10.57 16.43 -12.22
C ALA A 47 11.35 17.74 -12.03
N GLY A 48 12.06 17.85 -10.92
CA GLY A 48 12.93 19.00 -10.63
C GLY A 48 12.24 20.14 -9.87
N ILE A 49 10.94 20.05 -9.61
CA ILE A 49 10.25 21.02 -8.73
C ILE A 49 10.93 20.99 -7.34
N ASN A 50 11.28 22.16 -6.83
CA ASN A 50 12.01 22.32 -5.55
C ASN A 50 13.34 21.52 -5.50
N GLY A 51 13.92 21.16 -6.67
CA GLY A 51 15.12 20.33 -6.76
C GLY A 51 14.88 18.83 -6.48
N LEU A 52 13.64 18.41 -6.42
CA LEU A 52 13.24 17.03 -6.12
C LEU A 52 12.72 16.32 -7.38
N THR A 53 12.79 15.01 -7.38
CA THR A 53 12.28 14.13 -8.44
C THR A 53 11.67 12.91 -7.78
N ALA A 54 10.35 12.88 -7.73
CA ALA A 54 9.61 11.81 -7.09
C ALA A 54 9.75 10.49 -7.85
N SER A 55 9.94 9.41 -7.12
CA SER A 55 9.95 8.05 -7.66
C SER A 55 9.58 7.05 -6.58
N GLY A 56 9.19 5.84 -6.97
CA GLY A 56 8.82 4.86 -5.95
C GLY A 56 8.33 3.53 -6.51
N THR A 57 7.72 2.77 -5.63
CA THR A 57 7.06 1.50 -5.96
C THR A 57 5.74 1.39 -5.24
N ALA A 58 4.75 0.78 -5.89
CA ALA A 58 3.51 0.36 -5.25
C ALA A 58 3.31 -1.14 -5.44
N THR A 59 2.85 -1.82 -4.41
CA THR A 59 2.46 -3.23 -4.45
C THR A 59 1.05 -3.39 -3.91
N ILE A 60 0.20 -4.10 -4.65
CA ILE A 60 -1.14 -4.44 -4.20
C ILE A 60 -1.28 -5.95 -4.25
N ALA A 61 -1.53 -6.58 -3.09
CA ALA A 61 -1.70 -8.01 -2.95
C ALA A 61 -3.16 -8.35 -2.62
N VAL A 62 -3.72 -9.32 -3.32
CA VAL A 62 -5.10 -9.78 -3.09
C VAL A 62 -5.08 -11.22 -2.59
N THR A 63 -5.62 -11.44 -1.39
CA THR A 63 -5.71 -12.75 -0.74
C THR A 63 -7.17 -13.01 -0.33
N GLY A 64 -7.90 -13.80 -1.08
CA GLY A 64 -9.34 -14.00 -0.83
C GLY A 64 -10.12 -12.70 -0.91
N ASN A 65 -10.69 -12.23 0.22
CA ASN A 65 -11.37 -10.94 0.33
C ASN A 65 -10.50 -9.82 0.91
N GLN A 66 -9.22 -10.08 1.17
CA GLN A 66 -8.28 -9.07 1.68
C GLN A 66 -7.50 -8.44 0.54
N VAL A 67 -7.29 -7.13 0.62
CA VAL A 67 -6.39 -6.34 -0.23
C VAL A 67 -5.38 -5.65 0.68
N ASP A 68 -4.11 -5.92 0.44
CA ASP A 68 -3.00 -5.26 1.11
C ASP A 68 -2.32 -4.33 0.12
N VAL A 69 -2.05 -3.10 0.53
CA VAL A 69 -1.33 -2.09 -0.25
C VAL A 69 -0.06 -1.72 0.50
N SER A 70 1.04 -1.65 -0.23
CA SER A 70 2.32 -1.13 0.26
C SER A 70 2.90 -0.19 -0.79
N ILE A 71 3.19 1.05 -0.40
CA ILE A 71 3.76 2.08 -1.27
C ILE A 71 4.99 2.65 -0.59
N HIS A 72 6.06 2.82 -1.35
CA HIS A 72 7.26 3.53 -0.92
C HIS A 72 7.61 4.60 -1.96
N VAL A 73 7.77 5.83 -1.50
CA VAL A 73 8.06 6.99 -2.35
C VAL A 73 9.27 7.73 -1.79
N ALA A 74 10.12 8.21 -2.69
CA ALA A 74 11.28 9.03 -2.39
C ALA A 74 11.32 10.23 -3.35
N GLY A 75 12.07 11.27 -2.97
CA GLY A 75 12.23 12.48 -3.77
C GLY A 75 11.00 13.39 -3.78
N VAL A 76 10.25 13.40 -2.67
CA VAL A 76 9.07 14.25 -2.46
C VAL A 76 9.35 15.33 -1.41
N ASN A 77 8.50 16.36 -1.32
CA ASN A 77 8.72 17.47 -0.41
C ASN A 77 8.58 17.06 1.07
N PRO A 78 9.61 17.21 1.91
CA PRO A 78 9.55 16.89 3.32
C PRO A 78 8.48 17.69 4.06
N GLY A 79 7.81 17.04 5.02
CA GLY A 79 6.76 17.65 5.83
C GLY A 79 5.47 18.00 5.05
N THR A 80 5.40 17.61 3.78
CA THR A 80 4.25 17.88 2.91
C THR A 80 3.36 16.64 2.84
N LEU A 81 2.05 16.89 2.81
CA LEU A 81 1.03 15.88 2.56
C LEU A 81 1.05 15.47 1.07
N HIS A 82 1.03 14.16 0.82
CA HIS A 82 1.04 13.60 -0.53
C HIS A 82 -0.26 12.82 -0.79
N PRO A 83 -1.30 13.48 -1.38
CA PRO A 83 -2.48 12.76 -1.84
C PRO A 83 -2.10 11.67 -2.85
N GLN A 84 -2.65 10.48 -2.68
CA GLN A 84 -2.34 9.34 -3.53
C GLN A 84 -3.58 8.49 -3.80
N HIS A 85 -3.72 8.02 -5.04
CA HIS A 85 -4.95 7.37 -5.48
C HIS A 85 -4.68 6.28 -6.50
N ILE A 86 -5.60 5.31 -6.59
CA ILE A 86 -5.74 4.46 -7.77
C ILE A 86 -6.71 5.16 -8.73
N HIS A 87 -6.28 5.35 -9.96
CA HIS A 87 -7.03 6.02 -11.02
C HIS A 87 -7.55 5.07 -12.08
N ALA A 88 -8.60 5.49 -12.81
CA ALA A 88 -9.37 4.67 -13.76
C ALA A 88 -8.87 4.71 -15.20
N GLY A 89 -8.02 5.67 -15.54
CA GLY A 89 -7.61 5.93 -16.90
C GLY A 89 -6.75 4.84 -17.53
N PRO A 90 -6.53 4.92 -18.83
CA PRO A 90 -5.82 3.89 -19.58
C PRO A 90 -4.29 3.95 -19.42
N MET A 91 -3.72 5.10 -19.04
CA MET A 91 -2.27 5.30 -18.96
C MET A 91 -1.89 6.36 -17.93
N CYS A 92 -0.63 6.43 -17.57
CA CYS A 92 -0.06 7.60 -16.91
C CYS A 92 0.05 8.77 -17.91
N ALA A 93 -0.25 9.98 -17.45
CA ALA A 93 0.12 11.18 -18.18
C ALA A 93 1.64 11.35 -18.22
N THR A 94 2.12 12.14 -19.15
CA THR A 94 3.53 12.47 -19.35
C THR A 94 3.73 13.98 -19.43
N GLN A 95 4.96 14.46 -19.37
CA GLN A 95 5.22 15.90 -19.52
C GLN A 95 4.83 16.45 -20.92
N ASP A 96 4.65 15.58 -21.92
CA ASP A 96 4.18 15.99 -23.26
C ASP A 96 2.68 16.38 -23.25
N ASP A 97 1.95 16.06 -22.18
CA ASP A 97 0.53 16.41 -22.00
C ASP A 97 0.35 17.79 -21.34
N ASP A 98 1.43 18.52 -21.04
CA ASP A 98 1.43 19.94 -20.67
C ASP A 98 0.93 20.78 -21.87
N ALA A 99 -0.38 20.94 -21.95
CA ALA A 99 -1.05 21.51 -23.13
C ALA A 99 -0.87 23.01 -23.22
N ASN A 100 -0.74 23.70 -22.09
CA ASN A 100 -0.57 25.14 -22.01
C ASN A 100 0.91 25.56 -22.11
N GLN A 101 1.85 24.60 -22.03
CA GLN A 101 3.29 24.75 -22.12
C GLN A 101 3.88 25.69 -21.05
N ASP A 102 3.32 25.67 -19.85
CA ASP A 102 3.84 26.44 -18.71
C ASP A 102 4.96 25.73 -17.96
N GLY A 103 5.28 24.50 -18.33
CA GLY A 103 6.32 23.66 -17.76
C GLY A 103 5.82 22.75 -16.63
N PHE A 104 4.52 22.77 -16.33
CA PHE A 104 3.88 21.94 -15.33
C PHE A 104 2.78 21.11 -15.98
N LEU A 105 2.78 19.82 -15.72
CA LEU A 105 1.63 18.97 -16.01
C LEU A 105 0.67 19.05 -14.85
N ASP A 106 -0.41 19.79 -14.99
CA ASP A 106 -1.38 19.93 -13.90
C ASP A 106 -2.44 18.81 -13.87
N VAL A 107 -3.29 18.82 -12.85
CA VAL A 107 -4.32 17.77 -12.69
C VAL A 107 -5.37 17.77 -13.80
N ILE A 108 -5.67 18.91 -14.41
CA ILE A 108 -6.66 19.02 -15.50
C ILE A 108 -6.10 18.47 -16.79
N GLU A 109 -4.82 18.69 -17.04
CA GLU A 109 -4.08 18.20 -18.21
C GLU A 109 -3.83 16.68 -18.13
N GLY A 110 -3.48 16.18 -16.95
CA GLY A 110 -3.23 14.74 -16.77
C GLY A 110 -4.51 13.89 -16.64
N LEU A 111 -5.65 14.49 -16.27
CA LEU A 111 -6.90 13.76 -16.04
C LEU A 111 -7.41 12.97 -17.26
N PRO A 112 -7.27 13.40 -18.52
CA PRO A 112 -7.66 12.61 -19.68
C PRO A 112 -6.95 11.25 -19.76
N ASP A 113 -5.70 11.15 -19.27
CA ASP A 113 -4.87 9.95 -19.34
C ASP A 113 -5.05 9.03 -18.14
N TYR A 114 -4.79 9.51 -16.92
CA TYR A 114 -4.94 8.67 -15.73
C TYR A 114 -6.39 8.56 -15.25
N GLY A 115 -7.31 9.42 -15.72
CA GLY A 115 -8.73 9.33 -15.43
C GLY A 115 -9.12 9.71 -14.00
N PRO A 116 -10.41 9.55 -13.65
CA PRO A 116 -10.91 9.88 -12.32
C PRO A 116 -10.35 8.96 -11.23
N ILE A 117 -10.38 9.45 -10.00
CA ILE A 117 -10.05 8.67 -8.80
C ILE A 117 -11.06 7.52 -8.66
N LEU A 118 -10.55 6.31 -8.40
CA LEU A 118 -11.32 5.14 -8.04
C LEU A 118 -11.22 4.82 -6.56
N ILE A 119 -10.01 4.88 -6.01
CA ILE A 119 -9.73 4.47 -4.63
C ILE A 119 -8.74 5.48 -4.04
N SER A 120 -9.10 6.13 -2.95
CA SER A 120 -8.16 6.88 -2.11
C SER A 120 -7.25 5.91 -1.35
N LEU A 121 -5.98 6.26 -1.28
CA LEU A 121 -4.96 5.51 -0.54
C LEU A 121 -4.54 6.34 0.67
N ASP A 122 -5.47 6.54 1.58
CA ASP A 122 -5.38 7.34 2.79
C ASP A 122 -5.55 6.47 4.05
N ASP A 123 -5.66 7.08 5.21
CA ASP A 123 -5.82 6.37 6.49
C ASP A 123 -7.18 5.67 6.66
N THR A 124 -8.13 5.92 5.75
CA THR A 124 -9.45 5.25 5.73
C THR A 124 -9.57 4.14 4.69
N PHE A 125 -8.48 3.70 4.09
CA PHE A 125 -8.48 2.64 3.08
C PHE A 125 -9.28 1.39 3.48
N ALA A 126 -9.35 1.08 4.77
CA ALA A 126 -10.17 -0.03 5.30
C ALA A 126 -11.68 0.25 5.25
N ASP A 127 -12.08 1.52 5.25
CA ASP A 127 -13.48 1.97 5.17
C ASP A 127 -13.60 3.16 4.20
N PRO A 128 -13.69 2.90 2.88
CA PRO A 128 -13.69 3.94 1.85
C PRO A 128 -14.97 4.80 1.83
N THR A 129 -15.91 4.58 2.76
CA THR A 129 -17.09 5.45 2.93
C THR A 129 -16.78 6.70 3.75
N ASP A 130 -15.65 6.75 4.41
CA ASP A 130 -15.15 7.92 5.14
C ASP A 130 -14.21 8.73 4.23
N ALA A 131 -14.59 9.98 3.98
CA ALA A 131 -13.78 10.89 3.17
C ALA A 131 -12.70 11.53 4.03
N SER A 132 -11.61 10.85 4.27
CA SER A 132 -10.45 11.37 4.98
C SER A 132 -9.51 12.13 4.03
N LEU A 133 -8.74 13.06 4.63
CA LEU A 133 -7.57 13.68 4.03
C LEU A 133 -6.27 13.21 4.74
N GLY A 134 -6.32 12.07 5.41
CA GLY A 134 -5.21 11.45 6.12
C GLY A 134 -4.21 10.77 5.20
N PHE A 135 -3.75 11.49 4.16
CA PHE A 135 -2.71 11.02 3.27
C PHE A 135 -1.33 11.04 3.94
N PRO A 136 -0.35 10.27 3.43
CA PRO A 136 1.01 10.29 3.95
C PRO A 136 1.64 11.68 3.94
N ILE A 137 2.44 11.95 4.96
CA ILE A 137 3.31 13.13 5.04
C ILE A 137 4.75 12.63 4.93
N ALA A 138 5.53 13.23 4.03
CA ALA A 138 6.91 12.83 3.84
C ALA A 138 7.81 13.21 5.04
N ASP A 139 8.73 12.31 5.35
CA ASP A 139 9.75 12.49 6.38
C ASP A 139 10.80 13.53 5.97
N SER A 140 11.69 13.89 6.91
CA SER A 140 12.75 14.89 6.69
C SER A 140 13.78 14.50 5.63
N ASP A 141 13.86 13.22 5.28
CA ASP A 141 14.74 12.66 4.24
C ASP A 141 14.06 12.56 2.87
N ALA A 142 12.92 13.26 2.69
CA ALA A 142 12.15 13.32 1.46
C ALA A 142 11.58 11.97 1.01
N THR A 143 11.18 11.11 1.97
CA THR A 143 10.58 9.81 1.72
C THR A 143 9.31 9.60 2.54
N TYR A 144 8.48 8.65 2.13
CA TYR A 144 7.46 8.05 3.01
C TYR A 144 7.16 6.62 2.61
N SER A 145 6.56 5.88 3.54
CA SER A 145 5.94 4.58 3.29
C SER A 145 4.48 4.60 3.72
N TYR A 146 3.67 3.89 2.97
CA TYR A 146 2.25 3.72 3.25
C TYR A 146 1.90 2.24 3.17
N ASP A 147 1.35 1.69 4.25
CA ASP A 147 0.87 0.32 4.32
C ASP A 147 -0.58 0.31 4.81
N ALA A 148 -1.46 -0.35 4.07
CA ALA A 148 -2.87 -0.43 4.41
C ALA A 148 -3.47 -1.78 4.03
N THR A 149 -4.50 -2.19 4.75
CA THR A 149 -5.26 -3.41 4.52
C THR A 149 -6.74 -3.10 4.52
N GLY A 150 -7.45 -3.59 3.51
CA GLY A 150 -8.90 -3.42 3.38
C GLY A 150 -9.60 -4.66 2.85
N ALA A 151 -10.93 -4.65 2.88
CA ALA A 151 -11.75 -5.72 2.30
C ALA A 151 -11.98 -5.48 0.81
N LYS A 152 -11.63 -6.46 -0.04
CA LYS A 152 -11.86 -6.40 -1.49
C LYS A 152 -13.31 -6.05 -1.86
N SER A 153 -14.28 -6.50 -1.05
CA SER A 153 -15.71 -6.20 -1.25
C SER A 153 -16.01 -4.70 -1.20
N HIS A 154 -15.28 -3.90 -0.43
CA HIS A 154 -15.46 -2.45 -0.35
C HIS A 154 -15.11 -1.78 -1.70
N PHE A 155 -14.01 -2.18 -2.33
CA PHE A 155 -13.57 -1.61 -3.59
C PHE A 155 -14.41 -2.06 -4.79
N GLN A 156 -15.00 -3.26 -4.73
CA GLN A 156 -15.92 -3.74 -5.77
C GLN A 156 -17.23 -2.95 -5.82
N ALA A 157 -17.73 -2.51 -4.67
CA ALA A 157 -18.96 -1.71 -4.59
C ALA A 157 -18.78 -0.34 -5.28
N GLU A 158 -17.65 0.35 -5.06
CA GLU A 158 -17.33 1.65 -5.65
C GLU A 158 -17.07 1.55 -7.16
N LEU A 159 -16.40 0.50 -7.61
CA LEU A 159 -16.06 0.30 -9.01
C LEU A 159 -17.19 -0.26 -9.85
N ASN A 160 -18.32 -0.68 -9.26
CA ASN A 160 -19.41 -1.42 -9.91
C ASN A 160 -18.95 -2.64 -10.73
N THR A 161 -17.74 -3.12 -10.52
CA THR A 161 -17.13 -4.24 -11.25
C THR A 161 -16.11 -4.93 -10.36
N ALA A 162 -15.65 -6.11 -10.76
CA ALA A 162 -14.48 -6.74 -10.15
C ALA A 162 -13.25 -5.83 -10.25
N LEU A 163 -12.48 -5.75 -9.19
CA LEU A 163 -11.26 -4.93 -9.13
C LEU A 163 -10.29 -5.35 -10.26
N LYS A 164 -10.05 -4.45 -11.21
CA LYS A 164 -9.21 -4.67 -12.39
C LYS A 164 -7.92 -3.88 -12.25
N LEU A 165 -7.08 -4.23 -11.27
CA LEU A 165 -5.85 -3.48 -10.98
C LEU A 165 -4.89 -3.41 -12.18
N GLY A 166 -4.77 -4.51 -12.97
CA GLY A 166 -3.90 -4.54 -14.16
C GLY A 166 -4.29 -3.59 -15.30
N THR A 167 -5.27 -2.71 -15.11
CA THR A 167 -5.62 -1.62 -16.04
C THR A 167 -5.80 -0.31 -15.28
N ARG A 168 -5.09 -0.14 -14.19
CA ARG A 168 -5.19 1.00 -13.27
C ARG A 168 -3.80 1.56 -13.01
N HIS A 169 -3.77 2.78 -12.54
CA HIS A 169 -2.54 3.52 -12.26
C HIS A 169 -2.57 4.05 -10.85
N VAL A 170 -1.42 4.05 -10.20
CA VAL A 170 -1.22 4.77 -8.94
C VAL A 170 -0.62 6.12 -9.28
N VAL A 171 -1.28 7.19 -8.83
CA VAL A 171 -0.79 8.57 -8.98
C VAL A 171 -0.51 9.15 -7.60
N ILE A 172 0.65 9.75 -7.45
CA ILE A 172 1.06 10.50 -6.27
C ILE A 172 0.99 11.98 -6.61
N HIS A 173 0.41 12.77 -5.72
CA HIS A 173 0.26 14.21 -5.85
C HIS A 173 0.95 14.97 -4.71
N GLY A 174 1.07 16.27 -4.87
CA GLY A 174 1.49 17.19 -3.83
C GLY A 174 2.94 17.66 -3.95
N VAL A 175 3.08 18.98 -3.86
CA VAL A 175 4.36 19.68 -3.69
C VAL A 175 4.27 20.58 -2.45
N ASP A 176 5.39 21.18 -2.03
CA ASP A 176 5.39 22.12 -0.90
C ASP A 176 4.33 23.23 -1.14
N PRO A 177 3.44 23.50 -0.19
CA PRO A 177 2.48 24.61 -0.28
C PRO A 177 3.11 26.00 -0.53
N ALA A 178 4.39 26.15 -0.21
CA ALA A 178 5.16 27.37 -0.49
C ALA A 178 5.78 27.42 -1.91
N THR A 179 5.57 26.37 -2.72
CA THR A 179 6.04 26.35 -4.12
C THR A 179 5.36 27.47 -4.91
N ASP A 180 6.14 28.29 -5.58
CA ASP A 180 5.65 29.34 -6.45
C ASP A 180 5.18 28.74 -7.79
N LEU A 181 3.92 28.26 -7.79
CA LEU A 181 3.27 27.74 -9.00
C LEU A 181 2.65 28.88 -9.78
N PRO A 182 2.81 28.93 -11.13
CA PRO A 182 2.18 29.95 -11.95
C PRO A 182 0.64 29.86 -11.90
N ASP A 183 -0.04 30.98 -12.12
CA ASP A 183 -1.53 31.05 -12.15
C ASP A 183 -2.14 30.16 -13.27
N SER A 184 -1.34 29.72 -14.24
CA SER A 184 -1.73 28.80 -15.30
C SER A 184 -1.92 27.36 -14.83
N VAL A 185 -1.26 26.96 -13.75
CA VAL A 185 -1.42 25.61 -13.14
C VAL A 185 -2.81 25.48 -12.55
N GLN A 186 -3.61 24.64 -13.16
CA GLN A 186 -5.02 24.46 -12.78
C GLN A 186 -5.18 23.39 -11.71
N SER A 187 -6.29 23.48 -10.98
CA SER A 187 -6.65 22.52 -9.95
C SER A 187 -8.13 22.17 -10.01
N LEU A 188 -8.51 21.12 -9.29
CA LEU A 188 -9.91 20.75 -9.10
C LEU A 188 -10.64 21.80 -8.22
N PRO A 189 -11.93 22.04 -8.43
CA PRO A 189 -12.69 23.04 -7.67
C PRO A 189 -12.55 22.84 -6.16
N GLY A 190 -12.12 23.88 -5.47
CA GLY A 190 -11.99 23.91 -4.02
C GLY A 190 -10.70 23.25 -3.46
N LEU A 191 -9.82 22.75 -4.32
CA LEU A 191 -8.53 22.20 -3.92
C LEU A 191 -7.38 23.11 -4.38
N PRO A 192 -6.33 23.31 -3.57
CA PRO A 192 -5.19 24.11 -3.97
C PRO A 192 -4.31 23.35 -4.99
N ALA A 193 -3.72 24.07 -5.94
CA ALA A 193 -2.89 23.51 -6.99
C ALA A 193 -1.72 22.66 -6.45
N TRP A 194 -1.08 23.13 -5.37
CA TRP A 194 0.02 22.40 -4.74
C TRP A 194 -0.36 20.99 -4.29
N ALA A 195 -1.62 20.75 -3.88
CA ALA A 195 -2.08 19.45 -3.40
C ALA A 195 -2.51 18.50 -4.52
N THR A 196 -2.86 19.04 -5.68
CA THR A 196 -3.38 18.25 -6.81
C THR A 196 -2.35 18.03 -7.91
N LEU A 197 -1.23 18.76 -7.89
CA LEU A 197 -0.16 18.60 -8.89
C LEU A 197 0.41 17.18 -8.83
N PRO A 198 0.33 16.38 -9.91
CA PRO A 198 0.89 15.03 -9.90
C PRO A 198 2.42 15.08 -9.90
N VAL A 199 3.04 14.25 -9.08
CA VAL A 199 4.52 14.18 -8.95
C VAL A 199 5.08 12.81 -9.34
N ALA A 200 4.28 11.75 -9.32
CA ALA A 200 4.66 10.45 -9.85
C ALA A 200 3.43 9.65 -10.28
N CYS A 201 3.61 8.78 -11.27
CA CYS A 201 2.58 7.87 -11.75
C CYS A 201 3.18 6.50 -12.12
N GLY A 202 2.43 5.43 -11.91
CA GLY A 202 2.85 4.08 -12.30
C GLY A 202 1.69 3.15 -12.64
N GLU A 203 1.87 2.37 -13.71
CA GLU A 203 0.90 1.35 -14.12
C GLU A 203 1.00 0.11 -13.23
N LEU A 204 -0.15 -0.37 -12.75
CA LEU A 204 -0.27 -1.60 -11.98
C LEU A 204 -0.22 -2.82 -12.91
N VAL A 205 0.90 -3.52 -12.91
CA VAL A 205 1.13 -4.74 -13.69
C VAL A 205 0.99 -5.97 -12.80
N GLN A 206 0.21 -6.96 -13.23
CA GLN A 206 0.10 -8.21 -12.49
C GLN A 206 1.40 -9.00 -12.61
N THR A 207 2.02 -9.30 -11.47
CA THR A 207 3.27 -10.07 -11.35
C THR A 207 3.06 -11.48 -10.80
N ARG A 208 1.86 -11.74 -10.26
CA ARG A 208 1.44 -13.08 -9.81
C ARG A 208 -0.05 -13.28 -10.02
#